data_7d94c45a8d8a2e9dbf8336780e208e0b
#
_entry.id   7d94c45a8d8a2e9dbf8336780e208e0b
#
_cell.length_a   1.000
_cell.length_b   1.000
_cell.length_c   1.000
_cell.angle_alpha   90.00
_cell.angle_beta   90.00
_cell.angle_gamma   90.00
#
_symmetry.space_group_name_H-M   'P 1'
#
loop_
_entity.id
_entity.type
_entity.pdbx_description
1 polymer ?
#
loop_
_entity_poly.entity_id
_entity_poly.type
_entity_poly.pdbx_seq_one_letter_code
_entity_poly.pdbx_strand_id
1 'polypeptide(L)'
;MIAIGLFEILKTIPQVGARVFPLVAPQGTASPYITFQRISSLDMGTMDGTESLDMGRFQIKVFAKTYKDSVLIAEAVKTAMSGKGNKVMHMEDYEPEALLHVQLLDYTLSDDVVGAV
;
A
#
# COMPACT_ATOMS: atom_id res chain seq x y z
N MET A 1 2.90 14.61 -1.13
CA MET A 1 2.26 13.76 -2.14
C MET A 1 2.02 12.37 -1.57
N ILE A 2 0.78 11.93 -1.53
CA ILE A 2 0.40 10.69 -0.84
C ILE A 2 1.18 9.47 -1.37
N ALA A 3 1.27 9.34 -2.69
CA ALA A 3 1.93 8.17 -3.28
C ALA A 3 3.40 8.08 -2.87
N ILE A 4 4.10 9.20 -2.82
CA ILE A 4 5.51 9.22 -2.38
C ILE A 4 5.62 8.90 -0.91
N GLY A 5 4.74 9.47 -0.08
CA GLY A 5 4.72 9.18 1.35
C GLY A 5 4.45 7.72 1.63
N LEU A 6 3.50 7.12 0.92
CA LEU A 6 3.20 5.71 1.04
C LEU A 6 4.40 4.84 0.65
N PHE A 7 5.05 5.16 -0.46
CA PHE A 7 6.25 4.45 -0.88
C PHE A 7 7.32 4.49 0.21
N GLU A 8 7.56 5.66 0.80
CA GLU A 8 8.57 5.82 1.85
C GLU A 8 8.25 4.98 3.09
N ILE A 9 6.97 4.85 3.43
CA ILE A 9 6.54 4.01 4.54
C ILE A 9 6.78 2.53 4.22
N LEU A 10 6.34 2.09 3.05
CA LEU A 10 6.38 0.67 2.69
C LEU A 10 7.81 0.16 2.51
N LYS A 11 8.72 0.99 1.99
CA LYS A 11 10.10 0.55 1.79
C LYS A 11 10.87 0.31 3.08
N THR A 12 10.33 0.74 4.23
CA THR A 12 10.96 0.47 5.53
C THR A 12 10.73 -0.95 6.02
N ILE A 13 9.87 -1.72 5.37
CA ILE A 13 9.56 -3.09 5.79
C ILE A 13 10.74 -4.00 5.41
N PRO A 14 11.45 -4.58 6.40
CA PRO A 14 12.69 -5.31 6.12
C PRO A 14 12.50 -6.52 5.20
N GLN A 15 11.37 -7.20 5.31
CA GLN A 15 11.13 -8.43 4.56
C GLN A 15 11.11 -8.23 3.05
N VAL A 16 10.74 -7.04 2.58
CA VAL A 16 10.67 -6.78 1.14
C VAL A 16 11.92 -6.06 0.63
N GLY A 17 12.76 -5.53 1.53
CA GLY A 17 14.07 -4.97 1.16
C GLY A 17 14.00 -3.92 0.07
N ALA A 18 13.09 -2.99 0.16
CA ALA A 18 12.87 -1.93 -0.83
C ALA A 18 12.26 -2.41 -2.17
N ARG A 19 11.83 -3.66 -2.26
CA ARG A 19 11.09 -4.14 -3.43
C ARG A 19 9.63 -3.71 -3.33
N VAL A 20 9.41 -2.41 -3.53
CA VAL A 20 8.11 -1.76 -3.47
C VAL A 20 7.92 -0.99 -4.77
N PHE A 21 6.82 -1.26 -5.47
CA PHE A 21 6.62 -0.72 -6.81
C PHE A 21 5.21 -0.16 -6.97
N PRO A 22 5.07 0.97 -7.67
CA PRO A 22 3.75 1.46 -8.02
C PRO A 22 3.15 0.60 -9.14
N LEU A 23 1.88 0.26 -9.01
CA LEU A 23 1.07 -0.47 -9.98
C LEU A 23 1.51 -1.91 -10.18
N VAL A 24 2.68 -2.16 -10.73
CA VAL A 24 3.13 -3.50 -11.09
C VAL A 24 4.64 -3.60 -10.85
N ALA A 25 5.07 -4.77 -10.37
CA ALA A 25 6.49 -5.04 -10.22
C ALA A 25 7.11 -5.38 -11.57
N PRO A 26 8.37 -4.98 -11.81
CA PRO A 26 9.06 -5.40 -13.02
C PRO A 26 9.13 -6.91 -13.16
N GLN A 27 9.07 -7.38 -14.39
CA GLN A 27 9.17 -8.82 -14.68
C GLN A 27 10.50 -9.35 -14.11
N GLY A 28 10.42 -10.51 -13.46
CA GLY A 28 11.60 -11.12 -12.85
C GLY A 28 11.92 -10.63 -11.45
N THR A 29 11.07 -9.78 -10.86
CA THR A 29 11.28 -9.31 -9.49
C THR A 29 11.23 -10.49 -8.52
N ALA A 30 12.23 -10.57 -7.64
CA ALA A 30 12.26 -11.60 -6.61
C ALA A 30 11.18 -11.35 -5.56
N SER A 31 10.47 -12.40 -5.18
CA SER A 31 9.52 -12.33 -4.05
C SER A 31 10.29 -12.46 -2.73
N PRO A 32 9.79 -11.90 -1.62
CA PRO A 32 8.57 -11.13 -1.52
C PRO A 32 8.73 -9.69 -2.03
N TYR A 33 7.63 -9.12 -2.48
CA TYR A 33 7.61 -7.72 -2.89
C TYR A 33 6.22 -7.13 -2.64
N ILE A 34 6.13 -5.80 -2.72
CA ILE A 34 4.89 -5.07 -2.50
C ILE A 34 4.62 -4.19 -3.71
N THR A 35 3.37 -4.14 -4.13
CA THR A 35 2.90 -3.13 -5.08
C THR A 35 1.83 -2.29 -4.41
N PHE A 36 1.65 -1.08 -4.90
CA PHE A 36 0.58 -0.21 -4.41
C PHE A 36 0.00 0.58 -5.57
N GLN A 37 -1.27 0.91 -5.46
CA GLN A 37 -1.92 1.72 -6.49
C GLN A 37 -3.04 2.55 -5.88
N ARG A 38 -3.29 3.69 -6.48
CA ARG A 38 -4.44 4.51 -6.13
C ARG A 38 -5.69 3.90 -6.76
N ILE A 39 -6.68 3.59 -5.91
CA ILE A 39 -7.97 3.07 -6.36
C ILE A 39 -8.89 4.23 -6.72
N SER A 40 -8.90 5.27 -5.88
CA SER A 40 -9.76 6.42 -6.10
C SER A 40 -9.18 7.62 -5.36
N SER A 41 -9.58 8.80 -5.79
CA SER A 41 -9.27 10.06 -5.13
C SER A 41 -10.55 10.69 -4.61
N LEU A 42 -10.46 11.27 -3.41
CA LEU A 42 -11.53 12.06 -2.84
C LEU A 42 -11.01 13.46 -2.61
N ASP A 43 -11.67 14.44 -3.21
CA ASP A 43 -11.35 15.83 -2.99
C ASP A 43 -12.30 16.37 -1.92
N MET A 44 -11.75 16.65 -0.75
CA MET A 44 -12.50 17.13 0.41
C MET A 44 -12.43 18.65 0.51
N GLY A 45 -12.70 19.33 -0.61
CA GLY A 45 -12.69 20.77 -0.66
C GLY A 45 -13.72 21.41 0.26
N THR A 46 -13.40 22.58 0.77
CA THR A 46 -14.36 23.36 1.56
C THR A 46 -15.29 24.12 0.65
N MET A 47 -16.45 24.48 1.18
CA MET A 47 -17.47 25.19 0.40
C MET A 47 -16.99 26.55 -0.11
N ASP A 48 -16.05 27.17 0.57
CA ASP A 48 -15.51 28.47 0.16
C ASP A 48 -14.32 28.36 -0.77
N GLY A 49 -13.89 27.15 -1.11
CA GLY A 49 -12.80 26.90 -2.04
C GLY A 49 -11.43 27.30 -1.57
N THR A 50 -11.25 27.62 -0.29
CA THR A 50 -9.95 28.08 0.20
C THR A 50 -8.95 26.97 0.38
N GLU A 51 -9.40 25.76 0.71
CA GLU A 51 -8.51 24.61 0.84
C GLU A 51 -9.27 23.32 0.54
N SER A 52 -8.55 22.38 -0.04
CA SER A 52 -9.04 21.01 -0.17
C SER A 52 -8.03 20.05 0.44
N LEU A 53 -8.55 19.05 1.16
CA LEU A 53 -7.72 17.94 1.62
C LEU A 53 -7.66 16.91 0.50
N ASP A 54 -6.46 16.57 0.10
CA ASP A 54 -6.28 15.48 -0.85
C ASP A 54 -6.35 14.16 -0.09
N MET A 55 -7.33 13.34 -0.43
CA MET A 55 -7.49 12.02 0.14
C MET A 55 -7.54 11.00 -0.98
N GLY A 56 -7.05 9.81 -0.68
CA GLY A 56 -7.07 8.74 -1.65
C GLY A 56 -7.27 7.40 -1.00
N ARG A 57 -7.92 6.51 -1.73
CA ARG A 57 -7.99 5.11 -1.35
C ARG A 57 -6.90 4.38 -2.15
N PHE A 58 -6.01 3.72 -1.42
CA PHE A 58 -4.89 2.99 -2.00
C PHE A 58 -5.01 1.52 -1.68
N GLN A 59 -4.67 0.68 -2.64
CA GLN A 59 -4.56 -0.74 -2.44
C GLN A 59 -3.10 -1.13 -2.37
N ILE A 60 -2.73 -1.85 -1.31
CA ILE A 60 -1.39 -2.38 -1.10
C ILE A 60 -1.48 -3.88 -1.29
N LYS A 61 -0.64 -4.43 -2.18
CA LYS A 61 -0.58 -5.87 -2.43
C LYS A 61 0.76 -6.40 -2.00
N VAL A 62 0.73 -7.45 -1.17
CA VAL A 62 1.92 -8.16 -0.72
C VAL A 62 1.98 -9.49 -1.46
N PHE A 63 3.10 -9.77 -2.11
CA PHE A 63 3.31 -11.01 -2.85
C PHE A 63 4.41 -11.82 -2.19
N ALA A 64 4.14 -13.09 -1.88
CA ALA A 64 5.12 -13.97 -1.26
C ALA A 64 4.91 -15.42 -1.70
N LYS A 65 5.98 -16.22 -1.63
CA LYS A 65 5.95 -17.61 -2.08
C LYS A 65 5.12 -18.51 -1.17
N THR A 66 5.03 -18.18 0.11
CA THR A 66 4.27 -18.98 1.07
C THR A 66 3.16 -18.14 1.68
N TYR A 67 2.09 -18.82 2.08
CA TYR A 67 1.00 -18.15 2.78
C TYR A 67 1.50 -17.47 4.05
N LYS A 68 2.31 -18.19 4.83
CA LYS A 68 2.84 -17.67 6.10
C LYS A 68 3.61 -16.36 5.87
N ASP A 69 4.50 -16.33 4.88
CA ASP A 69 5.28 -15.13 4.60
C ASP A 69 4.38 -13.98 4.17
N SER A 70 3.37 -14.25 3.35
CA SER A 70 2.44 -13.21 2.93
C SER A 70 1.70 -12.60 4.12
N VAL A 71 1.27 -13.43 5.07
CA VAL A 71 0.58 -12.97 6.28
C VAL A 71 1.52 -12.15 7.15
N LEU A 72 2.75 -12.63 7.37
CA LEU A 72 3.72 -11.91 8.21
C LEU A 72 4.04 -10.53 7.63
N ILE A 73 4.20 -10.45 6.32
CA ILE A 73 4.48 -9.17 5.68
C ILE A 73 3.26 -8.25 5.73
N ALA A 74 2.06 -8.81 5.54
CA ALA A 74 0.83 -8.02 5.68
C ALA A 74 0.70 -7.45 7.10
N GLU A 75 1.06 -8.21 8.12
CA GLU A 75 1.06 -7.70 9.49
C GLU A 75 2.10 -6.59 9.67
N ALA A 76 3.26 -6.73 9.03
CA ALA A 76 4.27 -5.67 9.05
C ALA A 76 3.75 -4.39 8.36
N VAL A 77 2.99 -4.53 7.28
CA VAL A 77 2.35 -3.40 6.61
C VAL A 77 1.36 -2.71 7.55
N LYS A 78 0.52 -3.49 8.23
CA LYS A 78 -0.44 -2.93 9.19
C LYS A 78 0.27 -2.16 10.30
N THR A 79 1.37 -2.68 10.81
CA THR A 79 2.17 -2.00 11.83
C THR A 79 2.76 -0.70 11.30
N ALA A 80 3.33 -0.73 10.11
CA ALA A 80 3.92 0.47 9.50
C ALA A 80 2.86 1.53 9.19
N MET A 81 1.64 1.11 8.87
CA MET A 81 0.53 2.01 8.54
C MET A 81 -0.24 2.48 9.77
N SER A 82 0.09 2.00 10.96
CA SER A 82 -0.59 2.39 12.18
C SER A 82 -0.47 3.90 12.39
N GLY A 83 -1.61 4.56 12.58
CA GLY A 83 -1.65 6.02 12.73
C GLY A 83 -1.46 6.80 11.44
N LYS A 84 -1.27 6.14 10.30
CA LYS A 84 -1.04 6.80 9.02
C LYS A 84 -2.27 6.84 8.13
N GLY A 85 -3.24 5.97 8.37
CA GLY A 85 -4.45 5.92 7.58
C GLY A 85 -5.45 4.94 8.16
N ASN A 86 -6.61 4.86 7.52
CA ASN A 86 -7.68 3.96 7.93
C ASN A 86 -7.72 2.74 7.03
N LYS A 87 -7.56 1.57 7.62
CA LYS A 87 -7.70 0.32 6.88
C LYS A 87 -9.18 0.10 6.56
N VAL A 88 -9.48 -0.04 5.29
CA VAL A 88 -10.85 -0.22 4.79
C VAL A 88 -11.16 -1.68 4.57
N MET A 89 -10.20 -2.44 4.06
CA MET A 89 -10.42 -3.82 3.67
C MET A 89 -9.11 -4.61 3.73
N HIS A 90 -9.23 -5.90 4.03
CA HIS A 90 -8.12 -6.85 3.92
C HIS A 90 -8.66 -8.10 3.24
N MET A 91 -8.09 -8.47 2.11
CA MET A 91 -8.46 -9.67 1.37
C MET A 91 -7.22 -10.51 1.09
N GLU A 92 -7.46 -11.78 0.81
CA GLU A 92 -6.40 -12.71 0.41
C GLU A 92 -6.70 -13.24 -0.98
N ASP A 93 -5.64 -13.51 -1.74
CA ASP A 93 -5.75 -14.03 -3.08
C ASP A 93 -4.53 -14.89 -3.39
N TYR A 94 -4.55 -15.54 -4.52
CA TYR A 94 -3.44 -16.36 -5.00
C TYR A 94 -3.25 -16.11 -6.49
N GLU A 95 -2.01 -15.83 -6.89
CA GLU A 95 -1.66 -15.62 -8.28
C GLU A 95 -1.10 -16.93 -8.87
N PRO A 96 -1.90 -17.69 -9.63
CA PRO A 96 -1.47 -19.02 -10.05
C PRO A 96 -0.34 -19.01 -11.07
N GLU A 97 -0.25 -18.00 -11.91
CA GLU A 97 0.81 -17.95 -12.91
C GLU A 97 2.17 -17.71 -12.28
N ALA A 98 2.22 -16.89 -11.25
CA ALA A 98 3.46 -16.59 -10.55
C ALA A 98 3.69 -17.51 -9.34
N LEU A 99 2.69 -18.31 -8.96
CA LEU A 99 2.73 -19.18 -7.78
C LEU A 99 2.98 -18.37 -6.51
N LEU A 100 2.27 -17.26 -6.37
CA LEU A 100 2.44 -16.35 -5.24
C LEU A 100 1.14 -16.18 -4.47
N HIS A 101 1.28 -16.16 -3.15
CA HIS A 101 0.18 -15.77 -2.25
C HIS A 101 0.13 -14.26 -2.17
N VAL A 102 -1.06 -13.70 -2.21
CA VAL A 102 -1.26 -12.26 -2.25
C VAL A 102 -2.14 -11.83 -1.08
N GLN A 103 -1.70 -10.78 -0.38
CA GLN A 103 -2.52 -10.11 0.62
C GLN A 103 -2.84 -8.72 0.08
N LEU A 104 -4.12 -8.38 0.06
CA LEU A 104 -4.58 -7.08 -0.43
C LEU A 104 -5.11 -6.27 0.75
N LEU A 105 -4.56 -5.08 0.93
CA LEU A 105 -4.96 -4.19 2.01
C LEU A 105 -5.32 -2.84 1.42
N ASP A 106 -6.56 -2.40 1.66
CA ASP A 106 -7.01 -1.09 1.21
C ASP A 106 -6.98 -0.12 2.37
N TYR A 107 -6.40 1.06 2.12
CA TYR A 107 -6.29 2.14 3.09
C TYR A 107 -6.81 3.43 2.49
N THR A 108 -7.52 4.21 3.31
CA THR A 108 -7.80 5.60 2.99
C THR A 108 -6.71 6.45 3.62
N LEU A 109 -6.05 7.25 2.81
CA LEU A 109 -4.91 8.06 3.22
C LEU A 109 -5.18 9.53 2.89
N SER A 110 -4.66 10.42 3.73
CA SER A 110 -4.78 11.85 3.50
C SER A 110 -3.40 12.47 3.34
N ASP A 111 -3.34 13.54 2.54
CA ASP A 111 -2.09 14.21 2.22
C ASP A 111 -1.47 14.89 3.45
N ASP A 112 -2.28 15.34 4.39
CA ASP A 112 -1.80 15.99 5.59
C ASP A 112 -1.13 15.03 6.58
N VAL A 113 -1.33 13.72 6.42
CA VAL A 113 -0.74 12.71 7.29
C VAL A 113 0.39 11.98 6.58
N VAL A 114 0.15 11.51 5.35
CA VAL A 114 1.08 10.64 4.60
C VAL A 114 1.87 11.41 3.56
N GLY A 115 1.36 12.52 3.10
CA GLY A 115 1.95 13.27 2.00
C GLY A 115 2.99 14.30 2.40
N ALA A 116 3.37 14.38 3.66
CA ALA A 116 4.28 15.41 4.19
C ALA A 116 5.76 15.12 3.90
N VAL A 117 6.05 14.48 2.79
CA VAL A 117 7.41 14.06 2.42
C VAL A 117 7.88 14.85 1.22
#